data_e586a6fbc13ccb212a66ea2550840825
#
_entry.id   e586a6fbc13ccb212a66ea2550840825
#
_cell.length_a   1.000
_cell.length_b   1.000
_cell.length_c   1.000
_cell.angle_alpha   90.00
_cell.angle_beta   90.00
_cell.angle_gamma   90.00
#
_symmetry.space_group_name_H-M   'P 1'
#
loop_
_entity.id
_entity.type
_entity.pdbx_description
1 polymer ?
#
loop_
_entity_poly.entity_id
_entity_poly.type
_entity_poly.pdbx_seq_one_letter_code
_entity_poly.pdbx_strand_id
1 'polypeptide(L)'
;MLADQAELARSFWARGRGLMGRMALPPGYALIIYPETSIHTFFMRVPIDVLFVGRDHRVVAMREAMPPNRPFAGVAPWRGHYVIEMPSGVISATGTRIGDQLLLTPPLS
;
A
#
# COMPACT_ATOMS: atom_id res chain seq x y z
N MET A 1 2.83 -11.78 9.61
CA MET A 1 2.64 -11.67 8.14
C MET A 1 1.54 -10.67 7.86
N LEU A 2 1.82 -9.64 7.06
CA LEU A 2 0.82 -8.64 6.67
C LEU A 2 -0.15 -9.18 5.62
N ALA A 3 0.36 -9.96 4.68
CA ALA A 3 -0.42 -10.49 3.58
C ALA A 3 0.18 -11.80 3.09
N ASP A 4 -0.67 -12.69 2.60
CA ASP A 4 -0.25 -13.95 1.97
C ASP A 4 -0.55 -13.96 0.48
N GLN A 5 -1.27 -12.96 -0.03
CA GLN A 5 -1.61 -12.81 -1.45
C GLN A 5 -1.19 -11.41 -1.91
N ALA A 6 0.09 -11.24 -2.22
CA ALA A 6 0.61 -9.97 -2.68
C ALA A 6 0.71 -9.94 -4.20
N GLU A 7 0.25 -8.84 -4.81
CA GLU A 7 0.45 -8.53 -6.22
C GLU A 7 1.42 -7.36 -6.35
N LEU A 8 2.23 -7.38 -7.39
CA LEU A 8 3.20 -6.32 -7.66
C LEU A 8 2.79 -5.53 -8.90
N ALA A 9 2.57 -4.22 -8.72
CA ALA A 9 2.23 -3.31 -9.80
C ALA A 9 3.47 -2.49 -10.18
N ARG A 10 4.19 -2.91 -11.23
CA ARG A 10 5.42 -2.25 -11.69
C ARG A 10 5.21 -1.43 -12.96
N SER A 11 4.22 -1.77 -13.78
CA SER A 11 3.95 -1.04 -15.00
C SER A 11 3.28 0.30 -14.69
N PHE A 12 3.44 1.26 -15.60
CA PHE A 12 2.78 2.56 -15.48
C PHE A 12 1.26 2.41 -15.32
N TRP A 13 0.63 1.56 -16.13
CA TRP A 13 -0.81 1.33 -16.08
C TRP A 13 -1.22 0.66 -14.77
N ALA A 14 -0.49 -0.36 -14.34
CA ALA A 14 -0.81 -1.07 -13.10
C ALA A 14 -0.69 -0.13 -11.89
N ARG A 15 0.35 0.72 -11.85
CA ARG A 15 0.52 1.69 -10.77
C ARG A 15 -0.59 2.73 -10.75
N GLY A 16 -1.00 3.22 -11.94
CA GLY A 16 -2.06 4.22 -12.04
C GLY A 16 -3.44 3.68 -11.68
N ARG A 17 -3.67 2.39 -11.95
CA ARG A 17 -4.95 1.76 -11.63
C ARG A 17 -5.08 1.42 -10.15
N GLY A 18 -4.00 0.91 -9.53
CA GLY A 18 -4.07 0.45 -8.15
C GLY A 18 -5.27 -0.45 -7.90
N LEU A 19 -6.08 -0.11 -6.90
CA LEU A 19 -7.28 -0.87 -6.53
C LEU A 19 -8.57 -0.22 -7.03
N MET A 20 -8.48 0.65 -8.03
CA MET A 20 -9.64 1.36 -8.57
C MET A 20 -10.74 0.38 -9.00
N GLY A 21 -11.99 0.69 -8.62
CA GLY A 21 -13.16 -0.08 -9.03
C GLY A 21 -13.39 -1.38 -8.29
N ARG A 22 -12.50 -1.82 -7.42
CA ARG A 22 -12.72 -3.04 -6.65
C ARG A 22 -13.80 -2.83 -5.59
N MET A 23 -14.74 -3.77 -5.53
CA MET A 23 -15.85 -3.74 -4.57
C MET A 23 -15.45 -4.20 -3.18
N ALA A 24 -14.47 -5.11 -3.11
CA ALA A 24 -13.96 -5.66 -1.86
C ALA A 24 -12.56 -6.20 -2.08
N LEU A 25 -11.79 -6.26 -1.00
CA LEU A 25 -10.45 -6.86 -1.01
C LEU A 25 -10.48 -8.11 -0.15
N PRO A 26 -10.03 -9.27 -0.65
CA PRO A 26 -10.02 -10.48 0.15
C PRO A 26 -9.04 -10.38 1.33
N PRO A 27 -9.32 -11.07 2.43
CA PRO A 27 -8.36 -11.14 3.54
C PRO A 27 -7.00 -11.65 3.07
N GLY A 28 -5.92 -11.08 3.60
CA GLY A 28 -4.57 -11.47 3.23
C GLY A 28 -4.05 -10.83 1.95
N TYR A 29 -4.87 -10.06 1.25
CA TYR A 29 -4.47 -9.41 0.00
C TYR A 29 -3.62 -8.18 0.27
N ALA A 30 -2.64 -7.94 -0.60
CA ALA A 30 -1.90 -6.68 -0.65
C ALA A 30 -1.49 -6.37 -2.10
N LEU A 31 -1.58 -5.10 -2.48
CA LEU A 31 -1.04 -4.61 -3.74
C LEU A 31 0.19 -3.77 -3.44
N ILE A 32 1.34 -4.18 -3.97
CA ILE A 32 2.60 -3.45 -3.84
C ILE A 32 2.79 -2.64 -5.10
N ILE A 33 2.79 -1.32 -4.97
CA ILE A 33 2.95 -0.39 -6.08
C ILE A 33 4.40 0.10 -6.07
N TYR A 34 5.19 -0.35 -7.03
CA TYR A 34 6.64 -0.16 -7.05
C TYR A 34 7.11 0.31 -8.43
N PRO A 35 7.93 1.34 -8.55
CA PRO A 35 8.22 2.33 -7.49
C PRO A 35 7.09 3.36 -7.38
N GLU A 36 6.81 3.83 -6.16
CA GLU A 36 5.82 4.88 -5.95
C GLU A 36 6.01 5.53 -4.58
N THR A 37 5.64 6.80 -4.46
CA THR A 37 5.70 7.53 -3.20
C THR A 37 4.38 8.18 -2.82
N SER A 38 3.38 8.13 -3.70
CA SER A 38 2.07 8.73 -3.46
C SER A 38 0.98 7.93 -4.14
N ILE A 39 -0.23 8.08 -3.64
CA ILE A 39 -1.43 7.45 -4.20
C ILE A 39 -2.61 8.40 -4.15
N HIS A 40 -3.67 8.03 -4.85
CA HIS A 40 -5.00 8.59 -4.67
C HIS A 40 -6.00 7.44 -4.50
N THR A 41 -7.19 7.77 -4.00
CA THR A 41 -8.26 6.78 -3.85
C THR A 41 -9.47 7.12 -4.73
N PHE A 42 -9.28 7.89 -5.80
CA PHE A 42 -10.31 8.12 -6.78
C PHE A 42 -10.81 6.80 -7.35
N PHE A 43 -12.12 6.68 -7.51
CA PHE A 43 -12.79 5.50 -8.04
C PHE A 43 -12.65 4.24 -7.19
N MET A 44 -12.12 4.36 -5.97
CA MET A 44 -12.19 3.29 -4.99
C MET A 44 -13.62 3.12 -4.50
N ARG A 45 -13.98 1.90 -4.10
CA ARG A 45 -15.32 1.61 -3.58
C ARG A 45 -15.33 1.22 -2.11
N VAL A 46 -14.15 0.99 -1.55
CA VAL A 46 -13.98 0.60 -0.15
C VAL A 46 -12.81 1.36 0.45
N PRO A 47 -12.80 1.60 1.75
CA PRO A 47 -11.62 2.14 2.40
C PRO A 47 -10.48 1.12 2.37
N ILE A 48 -9.24 1.62 2.42
CA ILE A 48 -8.04 0.79 2.40
C ILE A 48 -7.06 1.24 3.45
N ASP A 49 -6.23 0.31 3.91
CA ASP A 49 -5.03 0.64 4.68
C ASP A 49 -3.85 0.80 3.73
N VAL A 50 -2.99 1.77 4.00
CA VAL A 50 -1.87 2.10 3.12
C VAL A 50 -0.60 2.22 3.94
N LEU A 51 0.48 1.57 3.47
CA LEU A 51 1.82 1.74 4.01
C LEU A 51 2.69 2.42 2.96
N PHE A 52 3.44 3.43 3.39
CA PHE A 52 4.49 4.04 2.58
C PHE A 52 5.82 3.52 3.12
N VAL A 53 6.62 2.92 2.24
CA VAL A 53 7.81 2.16 2.65
C VAL A 53 9.04 2.74 1.96
N GLY A 54 10.13 2.89 2.71
CA GLY A 54 11.39 3.40 2.22
C GLY A 54 12.26 2.32 1.57
N ARG A 55 13.43 2.75 1.07
CA ARG A 55 14.36 1.87 0.37
C ARG A 55 14.96 0.79 1.27
N ASP A 56 14.97 1.03 2.57
CA ASP A 56 15.43 0.08 3.58
C ASP A 56 14.31 -0.89 4.02
N HIS A 57 13.16 -0.87 3.34
CA HIS A 57 11.99 -1.67 3.67
C HIS A 57 11.37 -1.32 5.03
N ARG A 58 11.61 -0.12 5.54
CA ARG A 58 10.96 0.36 6.76
C ARG A 58 9.76 1.21 6.42
N VAL A 59 8.70 1.04 7.21
CA VAL A 59 7.49 1.84 7.10
C VAL A 59 7.82 3.27 7.54
N VAL A 60 7.62 4.23 6.65
CA VAL A 60 7.89 5.65 6.93
C VAL A 60 6.62 6.46 7.17
N ALA A 61 5.48 5.99 6.71
CA ALA A 61 4.17 6.59 6.96
C ALA A 61 3.07 5.56 6.75
N MET A 62 1.91 5.81 7.35
CA MET A 62 0.74 4.91 7.26
C MET A 62 -0.54 5.73 7.17
N ARG A 63 -1.56 5.13 6.54
CA ARG A 63 -2.94 5.62 6.58
C ARG A 63 -3.85 4.45 6.85
N GLU A 64 -4.62 4.52 7.95
CA GLU A 64 -5.60 3.50 8.29
C GLU A 64 -6.97 3.90 7.75
N ALA A 65 -7.67 2.94 7.16
CA ALA A 65 -9.03 3.12 6.67
C ALA A 65 -9.17 4.39 5.81
N MET A 66 -8.23 4.59 4.87
CA MET A 66 -8.26 5.74 3.98
C MET A 66 -9.51 5.68 3.13
N PRO A 67 -10.41 6.69 3.21
CA PRO A 67 -11.68 6.62 2.50
C PRO A 67 -11.51 6.74 0.98
N PRO A 68 -12.51 6.26 0.22
CA PRO A 68 -12.53 6.48 -1.23
C PRO A 68 -12.50 7.97 -1.61
N ASN A 69 -12.09 8.22 -2.86
CA ASN A 69 -12.12 9.54 -3.51
C ASN A 69 -11.27 10.62 -2.83
N ARG A 70 -10.15 10.21 -2.23
CA ARG A 70 -9.16 11.17 -1.75
C ARG A 70 -8.16 11.47 -2.86
N PRO A 71 -7.83 12.76 -3.09
CA PRO A 71 -7.00 13.14 -4.22
C PRO A 71 -5.52 12.80 -4.04
N PHE A 72 -5.04 12.72 -2.80
CA PHE A 72 -3.62 12.54 -2.57
C PHE A 72 -3.33 12.03 -1.17
N ALA A 73 -2.42 11.08 -1.09
CA ALA A 73 -1.68 10.71 0.12
C ALA A 73 -0.29 10.25 -0.31
N GLY A 74 0.74 10.70 0.38
CA GLY A 74 2.09 10.35 -0.02
C GLY A 74 3.14 10.86 0.94
N VAL A 75 4.37 10.54 0.60
CA VAL A 75 5.58 11.02 1.29
C VAL A 75 6.50 11.68 0.28
N ALA A 76 7.46 12.44 0.78
CA ALA A 76 8.48 13.05 -0.08
C ALA A 76 9.22 11.95 -0.87
N PRO A 77 9.58 12.19 -2.15
CA PRO A 77 10.20 11.15 -2.99
C PRO A 77 11.48 10.55 -2.40
N TRP A 78 12.23 11.31 -1.63
CA TRP A 78 13.47 10.80 -1.01
C TRP A 78 13.22 9.93 0.22
N ARG A 79 11.99 9.94 0.76
CA ARG A 79 11.62 9.13 1.92
C ARG A 79 10.98 7.81 1.54
N GLY A 80 10.26 7.79 0.42
CA GLY A 80 9.51 6.62 -0.02
C GLY A 80 10.18 5.86 -1.15
N HIS A 81 9.76 4.62 -1.35
CA HIS A 81 10.23 3.79 -2.45
C HIS A 81 9.09 2.96 -3.04
N TYR A 82 8.21 2.45 -2.21
CA TYR A 82 7.02 1.75 -2.68
C TYR A 82 5.86 1.91 -1.70
N VAL A 83 4.68 1.57 -2.17
CA VAL A 83 3.43 1.70 -1.42
C VAL A 83 2.76 0.33 -1.35
N ILE A 84 2.18 0.00 -0.21
CA ILE A 84 1.38 -1.21 -0.04
C ILE A 84 -0.05 -0.81 0.28
N GLU A 85 -0.99 -1.26 -0.55
CA GLU A 85 -2.43 -1.08 -0.32
C GLU A 85 -3.03 -2.41 0.13
N MET A 86 -3.81 -2.36 1.21
CA MET A 86 -4.36 -3.54 1.87
C MET A 86 -5.81 -3.30 2.27
N PRO A 87 -6.56 -4.36 2.60
CA PRO A 87 -7.89 -4.18 3.19
C PRO A 87 -7.83 -3.34 4.46
N SER A 88 -8.87 -2.54 4.69
CA SER A 88 -9.02 -1.76 5.92
C SER A 88 -8.97 -2.67 7.14
N GLY A 89 -8.23 -2.24 8.17
CA GLY A 89 -8.10 -2.98 9.42
C GLY A 89 -6.83 -3.81 9.57
N VAL A 90 -6.05 -4.00 8.50
CA VAL A 90 -4.83 -4.81 8.56
C VAL A 90 -3.76 -4.17 9.45
N ILE A 91 -3.59 -2.86 9.37
CA ILE A 91 -2.61 -2.15 10.21
C ILE A 91 -2.94 -2.38 11.68
N SER A 92 -4.20 -2.19 12.06
CA SER A 92 -4.64 -2.40 13.45
C SER A 92 -4.49 -3.84 13.88
N ALA A 93 -4.91 -4.79 13.04
CA ALA A 93 -4.89 -6.21 13.38
C ALA A 93 -3.45 -6.76 13.54
N THR A 94 -2.51 -6.24 12.78
CA THR A 94 -1.11 -6.71 12.81
C THR A 94 -0.24 -5.92 13.78
N GLY A 95 -0.71 -4.77 14.28
CA GLY A 95 0.10 -3.89 15.11
C GLY A 95 1.25 -3.23 14.37
N THR A 96 1.14 -3.07 13.06
CA THR A 96 2.18 -2.45 12.25
C THR A 96 2.41 -1.00 12.68
N ARG A 97 3.67 -0.59 12.78
CA ARG A 97 4.07 0.75 13.22
C ARG A 97 5.07 1.37 12.26
N ILE A 98 5.12 2.70 12.28
CA ILE A 98 6.20 3.43 11.60
C ILE A 98 7.55 2.97 12.18
N GLY A 99 8.49 2.69 11.29
CA GLY A 99 9.80 2.16 11.64
C GLY A 99 9.91 0.64 11.55
N ASP A 100 8.80 -0.07 11.46
CA ASP A 100 8.83 -1.52 11.28
C ASP A 100 9.49 -1.87 9.96
N GLN A 101 10.34 -2.90 9.98
CA GLN A 101 10.98 -3.41 8.79
C GLN A 101 10.15 -4.54 8.20
N LEU A 102 9.94 -4.48 6.88
CA LEU A 102 9.15 -5.48 6.16
C LEU A 102 10.07 -6.50 5.49
N LEU A 103 9.60 -7.74 5.44
CA LEU A 103 10.25 -8.80 4.68
C LEU A 103 9.36 -9.16 3.50
N LEU A 104 9.89 -9.01 2.29
CA LEU A 104 9.19 -9.39 1.07
C LEU A 104 9.74 -10.71 0.55
N THR A 105 8.83 -11.62 0.21
CA THR A 105 9.20 -12.95 -0.29
C THR A 105 8.39 -13.23 -1.55
N PRO A 106 9.03 -13.30 -2.73
CA PRO A 106 10.46 -13.03 -2.96
C PRO A 106 10.80 -11.54 -2.81
N PRO A 107 12.07 -11.19 -2.60
CA PRO A 107 12.48 -9.78 -2.50
C PRO A 107 12.21 -9.01 -3.79
N LEU A 108 11.96 -7.70 -3.65
CA LEU A 108 11.94 -6.81 -4.80
C LEU A 108 13.35 -6.67 -5.37
N SER A 109 13.47 -6.78 -6.67
CA SER A 109 14.76 -6.66 -7.38
C SER A 109 14.87 -5.32 -8.09
#